data_462ed71d52ccf12e0f8393c927805b82
#
_entry.id   462ed71d52ccf12e0f8393c927805b82
#
_cell.length_a   1.000
_cell.length_b   1.000
_cell.length_c   1.000
_cell.angle_alpha   90.00
_cell.angle_beta   90.00
_cell.angle_gamma   90.00
#
_symmetry.space_group_name_H-M   'P 1'
#
loop_
_entity.id
_entity.type
_entity.pdbx_description
1 polymer ?
#
loop_
_entity_poly.entity_id
_entity_poly.type
_entity_poly.pdbx_seq_one_letter_code
_entity_poly.pdbx_strand_id
1 'polypeptide(L)'
;MAFDIRQRVIDSDGMPREKIAHQYKEQLMELFEQSPEGQTLQDEGIESGWASMMIDFGLDYLGKTPPQMSPGDLREILFDLFPRKVSAEADEAPDIIRELQLFWQFLQREFSLENAAACLKVLDNNAVRELKEEMRNPANFGIAKSFVMMGQERGFDMTSEEDMNAWMATYNAELAAGGPRIPLPGERSPGARKVHGKLRRKMARESRRRNRKKK
;
A
#
# COMPACT_ATOMS: atom_id res chain seq x y z
N MET A 1 -28.82 6.59 4.43
CA MET A 1 -28.53 5.62 5.53
C MET A 1 -27.22 6.05 6.16
N ALA A 2 -27.08 5.95 7.48
CA ALA A 2 -25.81 6.24 8.14
C ALA A 2 -24.75 5.23 7.69
N PHE A 3 -23.51 5.67 7.55
CA PHE A 3 -22.38 4.81 7.20
C PHE A 3 -22.08 3.80 8.32
N ASP A 4 -21.97 2.52 7.96
CA ASP A 4 -21.59 1.46 8.90
C ASP A 4 -20.16 1.01 8.63
N ILE A 5 -19.23 1.42 9.49
CA ILE A 5 -17.80 1.06 9.37
C ILE A 5 -17.53 -0.45 9.48
N ARG A 6 -18.47 -1.21 10.08
CA ARG A 6 -18.37 -2.67 10.25
C ARG A 6 -19.11 -3.45 9.18
N GLN A 7 -19.67 -2.76 8.17
CA GLN A 7 -20.36 -3.45 7.07
C GLN A 7 -19.45 -4.49 6.38
N ARG A 8 -20.06 -5.57 5.94
CA ARG A 8 -19.32 -6.66 5.29
C ARG A 8 -18.99 -6.33 3.85
N VAL A 9 -17.75 -5.93 3.60
CA VAL A 9 -17.20 -5.61 2.26
C VAL A 9 -16.43 -6.78 1.62
N ILE A 10 -16.14 -7.83 2.39
CA ILE A 10 -15.42 -9.04 1.98
C ILE A 10 -16.41 -10.18 1.81
N ASP A 11 -16.31 -10.95 0.73
CA ASP A 11 -17.14 -12.14 0.49
C ASP A 11 -16.71 -13.35 1.34
N SER A 12 -17.39 -14.49 1.17
CA SER A 12 -17.07 -15.74 1.88
C SER A 12 -15.71 -16.30 1.47
N ASP A 13 -15.18 -15.89 0.33
CA ASP A 13 -13.93 -16.36 -0.26
C ASP A 13 -12.74 -15.47 0.13
N GLY A 14 -13.00 -14.42 0.93
CA GLY A 14 -12.00 -13.45 1.39
C GLY A 14 -11.63 -12.44 0.31
N MET A 15 -12.48 -12.25 -0.70
CA MET A 15 -12.26 -11.27 -1.76
C MET A 15 -13.13 -10.03 -1.54
N PRO A 16 -12.60 -8.82 -1.84
CA PRO A 16 -13.42 -7.61 -1.81
C PRO A 16 -14.59 -7.72 -2.79
N ARG A 17 -15.76 -7.30 -2.35
CA ARG A 17 -16.91 -7.06 -3.23
C ARG A 17 -16.70 -5.70 -3.89
N GLU A 18 -16.10 -5.67 -5.08
CA GLU A 18 -15.58 -4.46 -5.74
C GLU A 18 -16.45 -3.21 -5.55
N LYS A 19 -17.72 -3.27 -5.95
CA LYS A 19 -18.63 -2.11 -5.84
C LYS A 19 -18.86 -1.68 -4.38
N ILE A 20 -19.04 -2.65 -3.46
CA ILE A 20 -19.31 -2.36 -2.05
C ILE A 20 -18.04 -1.84 -1.37
N ALA A 21 -16.89 -2.40 -1.70
CA ALA A 21 -15.60 -2.00 -1.17
C ALA A 21 -15.24 -0.57 -1.62
N HIS A 22 -15.49 -0.24 -2.88
CA HIS A 22 -15.30 1.10 -3.41
C HIS A 22 -16.20 2.13 -2.70
N GLN A 23 -17.51 1.86 -2.60
CA GLN A 23 -18.44 2.74 -1.89
C GLN A 23 -18.08 2.89 -0.41
N TYR A 24 -17.64 1.83 0.24
CA TYR A 24 -17.17 1.86 1.62
C TYR A 24 -15.99 2.80 1.79
N LYS A 25 -14.99 2.68 0.91
CA LYS A 25 -13.80 3.53 0.94
C LYS A 25 -14.16 4.99 0.67
N GLU A 26 -14.93 5.27 -0.38
CA GLU A 26 -15.36 6.64 -0.72
C GLU A 26 -16.07 7.32 0.45
N GLN A 27 -17.07 6.65 1.04
CA GLN A 27 -17.82 7.21 2.18
C GLN A 27 -16.94 7.42 3.41
N LEU A 28 -16.03 6.49 3.69
CA LEU A 28 -15.14 6.61 4.84
C LEU A 28 -14.14 7.76 4.65
N MET A 29 -13.60 7.94 3.43
CA MET A 29 -12.70 9.05 3.14
C MET A 29 -13.42 10.40 3.16
N GLU A 30 -14.64 10.48 2.63
CA GLU A 30 -15.47 11.69 2.72
C GLU A 30 -15.72 12.10 4.19
N LEU A 31 -16.03 11.14 5.06
CA LEU A 31 -16.21 11.41 6.49
C LEU A 31 -14.89 11.85 7.16
N PHE A 32 -13.77 11.28 6.78
CA PHE A 32 -12.47 11.69 7.27
C PHE A 32 -12.13 13.11 6.84
N GLU A 33 -12.27 13.45 5.57
CA GLU A 33 -11.98 14.78 5.03
C GLU A 33 -12.82 15.88 5.67
N GLN A 34 -14.07 15.58 6.01
CA GLN A 34 -15.00 16.49 6.71
C GLN A 34 -14.78 16.55 8.23
N SER A 35 -13.92 15.69 8.78
CA SER A 35 -13.67 15.61 10.22
C SER A 35 -12.66 16.67 10.70
N PRO A 36 -12.59 16.96 12.03
CA PRO A 36 -11.55 17.84 12.59
C PRO A 36 -10.13 17.37 12.25
N GLU A 37 -9.92 16.05 12.19
CA GLU A 37 -8.62 15.47 11.84
C GLU A 37 -8.28 15.68 10.35
N GLY A 38 -9.27 15.56 9.46
CA GLY A 38 -9.11 15.88 8.04
C GLY A 38 -8.85 17.37 7.79
N GLN A 39 -9.53 18.23 8.54
CA GLN A 39 -9.24 19.68 8.49
C GLN A 39 -7.83 20.00 8.98
N THR A 40 -7.36 19.34 10.05
CA THR A 40 -5.98 19.46 10.53
C THR A 40 -4.97 19.09 9.45
N LEU A 41 -5.23 18.01 8.70
CA LEU A 41 -4.37 17.59 7.59
C LEU A 41 -4.26 18.66 6.50
N GLN A 42 -5.41 19.27 6.14
CA GLN A 42 -5.48 20.36 5.16
C GLN A 42 -4.74 21.61 5.65
N ASP A 43 -4.92 21.97 6.93
CA ASP A 43 -4.25 23.13 7.55
C ASP A 43 -2.72 22.94 7.59
N GLU A 44 -2.24 21.72 7.72
CA GLU A 44 -0.82 21.35 7.65
C GLU A 44 -0.30 21.31 6.20
N GLY A 45 -1.16 21.47 5.19
CA GLY A 45 -0.79 21.48 3.76
C GLY A 45 -0.40 20.10 3.23
N ILE A 46 -0.86 19.02 3.89
CA ILE A 46 -0.59 17.64 3.49
C ILE A 46 -1.72 17.17 2.57
N GLU A 47 -1.36 16.69 1.39
CA GLU A 47 -2.33 16.09 0.45
C GLU A 47 -2.84 14.76 0.99
N SER A 48 -4.17 14.56 0.95
CA SER A 48 -4.80 13.30 1.38
C SER A 48 -4.65 12.21 0.30
N GLY A 49 -4.55 10.96 0.74
CA GLY A 49 -4.50 9.81 -0.18
C GLY A 49 -3.89 8.54 0.43
N TRP A 50 -3.05 8.69 1.42
CA TRP A 50 -2.36 7.56 2.05
C TRP A 50 -3.30 6.68 2.88
N ALA A 51 -4.30 7.27 3.52
CA ALA A 51 -5.35 6.53 4.22
C ALA A 51 -6.20 5.71 3.24
N SER A 52 -6.57 6.30 2.09
CA SER A 52 -7.26 5.60 1.01
C SER A 52 -6.45 4.41 0.51
N MET A 53 -5.16 4.62 0.28
CA MET A 53 -4.24 3.56 -0.19
C MET A 53 -4.04 2.48 0.88
N MET A 54 -3.97 2.83 2.16
CA MET A 54 -3.92 1.87 3.26
C MET A 54 -5.18 0.99 3.28
N ILE A 55 -6.37 1.57 3.05
CA ILE A 55 -7.63 0.83 2.96
C ILE A 55 -7.58 -0.15 1.77
N ASP A 56 -7.15 0.29 0.58
CA ASP A 56 -7.03 -0.57 -0.59
C ASP A 56 -6.08 -1.74 -0.32
N PHE A 57 -4.93 -1.48 0.27
CA PHE A 57 -3.99 -2.55 0.60
C PHE A 57 -4.53 -3.50 1.68
N GLY A 58 -5.26 -2.96 2.65
CA GLY A 58 -5.98 -3.77 3.63
C GLY A 58 -6.98 -4.72 2.97
N LEU A 59 -7.78 -4.21 2.06
CA LEU A 59 -8.78 -4.99 1.32
C LEU A 59 -8.14 -6.01 0.38
N ASP A 60 -7.21 -5.57 -0.47
CA ASP A 60 -6.68 -6.36 -1.59
C ASP A 60 -5.66 -7.42 -1.14
N TYR A 61 -4.83 -7.11 -0.17
CA TYR A 61 -3.73 -7.99 0.25
C TYR A 61 -4.03 -8.75 1.53
N LEU A 62 -4.77 -8.14 2.48
CA LEU A 62 -5.05 -8.72 3.78
C LEU A 62 -6.48 -9.24 3.90
N GLY A 63 -7.40 -8.79 3.04
CA GLY A 63 -8.83 -9.08 3.13
C GLY A 63 -9.45 -8.48 4.40
N LYS A 64 -9.04 -7.27 4.77
CA LYS A 64 -9.43 -6.60 6.02
C LYS A 64 -9.83 -5.16 5.79
N THR A 65 -10.86 -4.73 6.53
CA THR A 65 -11.21 -3.31 6.71
C THR A 65 -10.50 -2.72 7.93
N PRO A 66 -10.44 -1.39 8.10
CA PRO A 66 -9.80 -0.77 9.27
C PRO A 66 -10.24 -1.34 10.63
N PRO A 67 -11.53 -1.64 10.91
CA PRO A 67 -11.93 -2.29 12.15
C PRO A 67 -11.32 -3.68 12.40
N GLN A 68 -10.86 -4.35 11.35
CA GLN A 68 -10.30 -5.71 11.41
C GLN A 68 -8.76 -5.73 11.40
N MET A 69 -8.13 -4.56 11.19
CA MET A 69 -6.67 -4.46 11.14
C MET A 69 -6.07 -4.55 12.54
N SER A 70 -5.04 -5.35 12.67
CA SER A 70 -4.17 -5.35 13.84
C SER A 70 -2.97 -4.42 13.64
N PRO A 71 -2.23 -4.06 14.70
CA PRO A 71 -0.96 -3.35 14.57
C PRO A 71 0.03 -4.05 13.63
N GLY A 72 0.02 -5.38 13.59
CA GLY A 72 0.86 -6.16 12.69
C GLY A 72 0.46 -6.03 11.23
N ASP A 73 -0.83 -5.93 10.94
CA ASP A 73 -1.34 -5.67 9.58
C ASP A 73 -0.95 -4.27 9.10
N LEU A 74 -1.05 -3.27 9.97
CA LEU A 74 -0.63 -1.91 9.66
C LEU A 74 0.88 -1.83 9.39
N ARG A 75 1.69 -2.53 10.19
CA ARG A 75 3.14 -2.63 9.94
C ARG A 75 3.44 -3.31 8.60
N GLU A 76 2.72 -4.38 8.23
CA GLU A 76 2.88 -5.04 6.94
C GLU A 76 2.56 -4.09 5.77
N ILE A 77 1.50 -3.30 5.89
CA ILE A 77 1.14 -2.30 4.88
C ILE A 77 2.25 -1.25 4.76
N LEU A 78 2.69 -0.66 5.88
CA LEU A 78 3.64 0.44 5.88
C LEU A 78 5.06 0.03 5.47
N PHE A 79 5.58 -1.07 6.02
CA PHE A 79 7.00 -1.39 5.92
C PHE A 79 7.32 -2.52 4.92
N ASP A 80 6.29 -3.16 4.33
CA ASP A 80 6.47 -4.14 3.26
C ASP A 80 5.70 -3.76 1.98
N LEU A 81 4.40 -3.43 2.09
CA LEU A 81 3.58 -3.17 0.91
C LEU A 81 3.86 -1.79 0.29
N PHE A 82 3.93 -0.72 1.08
CA PHE A 82 4.21 0.63 0.57
C PHE A 82 5.58 0.71 -0.12
N PRO A 83 6.70 0.35 0.51
CA PRO A 83 8.00 0.39 -0.16
C PRO A 83 8.05 -0.40 -1.46
N ARG A 84 7.30 -1.50 -1.53
CA ARG A 84 7.30 -2.39 -2.69
C ARG A 84 6.37 -1.97 -3.82
N LYS A 85 5.24 -1.33 -3.50
CA LYS A 85 4.13 -1.12 -4.44
C LYS A 85 3.92 0.33 -4.82
N VAL A 86 4.31 1.25 -3.97
CA VAL A 86 4.06 2.67 -4.15
C VAL A 86 5.29 3.36 -4.68
N SER A 87 5.13 4.16 -5.74
CA SER A 87 6.20 4.95 -6.33
C SER A 87 6.32 6.33 -5.66
N ALA A 88 6.23 6.36 -4.32
CA ALA A 88 6.46 7.55 -3.52
C ALA A 88 7.93 7.71 -3.17
N GLU A 89 8.35 8.95 -2.99
CA GLU A 89 9.70 9.26 -2.52
C GLU A 89 9.83 9.02 -1.01
N ALA A 90 11.04 8.70 -0.56
CA ALA A 90 11.26 8.46 0.87
C ALA A 90 11.04 9.71 1.73
N ASP A 91 11.14 10.89 1.14
CA ASP A 91 10.93 12.15 1.83
C ASP A 91 9.45 12.44 2.11
N GLU A 92 8.52 11.71 1.51
CA GLU A 92 7.08 11.74 1.82
C GLU A 92 6.72 10.92 3.09
N ALA A 93 7.66 10.16 3.65
CA ALA A 93 7.39 9.34 4.83
C ALA A 93 6.80 10.11 6.04
N PRO A 94 7.20 11.35 6.36
CA PRO A 94 6.55 12.14 7.42
C PRO A 94 5.06 12.38 7.14
N ASP A 95 4.70 12.74 5.92
CA ASP A 95 3.33 13.06 5.52
C ASP A 95 2.45 11.80 5.51
N ILE A 96 3.00 10.69 5.02
CA ILE A 96 2.37 9.36 5.11
C ILE A 96 2.00 9.03 6.55
N ILE A 97 2.97 9.10 7.45
CA ILE A 97 2.76 8.76 8.86
C ILE A 97 1.79 9.75 9.51
N ARG A 98 1.89 11.04 9.19
CA ARG A 98 1.02 12.09 9.74
C ARG A 98 -0.44 11.89 9.33
N GLU A 99 -0.71 11.67 8.04
CA GLU A 99 -2.07 11.40 7.58
C GLU A 99 -2.65 10.16 8.26
N LEU A 100 -1.88 9.06 8.35
CA LEU A 100 -2.36 7.84 8.99
C LEU A 100 -2.57 8.00 10.49
N GLN A 101 -1.77 8.84 11.19
CA GLN A 101 -2.05 9.19 12.58
C GLN A 101 -3.40 9.88 12.72
N LEU A 102 -3.65 10.93 11.92
CA LEU A 102 -4.90 11.67 11.93
C LEU A 102 -6.09 10.77 11.55
N PHE A 103 -5.92 9.90 10.53
CA PHE A 103 -6.95 8.97 10.14
C PHE A 103 -7.30 7.97 11.27
N TRP A 104 -6.32 7.39 11.96
CA TRP A 104 -6.59 6.48 13.07
C TRP A 104 -7.15 7.21 14.31
N GLN A 105 -6.80 8.48 14.54
CA GLN A 105 -7.43 9.33 15.56
C GLN A 105 -8.91 9.57 15.23
N PHE A 106 -9.22 9.91 13.97
CA PHE A 106 -10.59 10.02 13.48
C PHE A 106 -11.37 8.72 13.71
N LEU A 107 -10.82 7.56 13.33
CA LEU A 107 -11.48 6.27 13.53
C LEU A 107 -11.73 5.96 15.02
N GLN A 108 -10.79 6.35 15.88
CA GLN A 108 -10.95 6.18 17.34
C GLN A 108 -12.06 7.06 17.89
N ARG A 109 -12.08 8.33 17.50
CA ARG A 109 -13.07 9.31 17.98
C ARG A 109 -14.46 9.03 17.43
N GLU A 110 -14.59 8.85 16.12
CA GLU A 110 -15.90 8.77 15.45
C GLU A 110 -16.57 7.42 15.65
N PHE A 111 -15.82 6.34 15.54
CA PHE A 111 -16.35 4.98 15.55
C PHE A 111 -15.99 4.16 16.79
N SER A 112 -15.24 4.74 17.72
CA SER A 112 -14.80 4.06 18.96
C SER A 112 -14.13 2.70 18.67
N LEU A 113 -13.23 2.66 17.64
CA LEU A 113 -12.57 1.41 17.27
C LEU A 113 -11.57 0.97 18.35
N GLU A 114 -11.77 -0.22 18.89
CA GLU A 114 -10.93 -0.79 19.96
C GLU A 114 -9.47 -0.98 19.55
N ASN A 115 -9.22 -1.28 18.26
CA ASN A 115 -7.88 -1.48 17.71
C ASN A 115 -7.13 -0.18 17.43
N ALA A 116 -7.82 0.98 17.37
CA ALA A 116 -7.23 2.25 16.94
C ALA A 116 -6.04 2.68 17.83
N ALA A 117 -6.21 2.60 19.15
CA ALA A 117 -5.13 2.96 20.07
C ALA A 117 -3.86 2.10 19.91
N ALA A 118 -4.02 0.82 19.54
CA ALA A 118 -2.90 -0.07 19.28
C ALA A 118 -2.25 0.20 17.91
N CYS A 119 -3.03 0.56 16.90
CA CYS A 119 -2.55 0.99 15.58
C CYS A 119 -1.80 2.33 15.66
N LEU A 120 -2.30 3.29 16.44
CA LEU A 120 -1.62 4.58 16.67
C LEU A 120 -0.22 4.41 17.27
N LYS A 121 0.02 3.41 18.10
CA LYS A 121 1.35 3.12 18.64
C LYS A 121 2.36 2.66 17.58
N VAL A 122 1.90 2.18 16.44
CA VAL A 122 2.78 1.82 15.31
C VAL A 122 3.25 3.07 14.57
N LEU A 123 2.47 4.14 14.61
CA LEU A 123 2.68 5.39 13.89
C LEU A 123 3.44 6.43 14.73
N ASP A 124 4.53 6.03 15.34
CA ASP A 124 5.37 6.90 16.16
C ASP A 124 6.51 7.57 15.33
N ASN A 125 7.34 8.38 15.99
CA ASN A 125 8.48 9.03 15.33
C ASN A 125 9.51 8.03 14.78
N ASN A 126 9.58 6.81 15.32
CA ASN A 126 10.43 5.76 14.79
C ASN A 126 9.87 5.21 13.47
N ALA A 127 8.52 5.20 13.32
CA ALA A 127 7.87 4.78 12.09
C ALA A 127 8.26 5.64 10.89
N VAL A 128 8.39 6.96 11.07
CA VAL A 128 8.88 7.87 10.01
C VAL A 128 10.26 7.45 9.52
N ARG A 129 11.19 7.19 10.46
CA ARG A 129 12.55 6.78 10.11
C ARG A 129 12.58 5.40 9.45
N GLU A 130 11.88 4.44 10.03
CA GLU A 130 11.77 3.06 9.50
C GLU A 130 11.19 3.09 8.08
N LEU A 131 10.09 3.81 7.87
CA LEU A 131 9.47 3.92 6.56
C LEU A 131 10.40 4.56 5.52
N LYS A 132 11.09 5.65 5.92
CA LYS A 132 12.07 6.32 5.06
C LYS A 132 13.22 5.40 4.66
N GLU A 133 13.73 4.59 5.57
CA GLU A 133 14.77 3.58 5.31
C GLU A 133 14.27 2.50 4.35
N GLU A 134 13.06 1.95 4.60
CA GLU A 134 12.47 0.91 3.75
C GLU A 134 12.13 1.42 2.33
N MET A 135 11.65 2.66 2.22
CA MET A 135 11.36 3.29 0.92
C MET A 135 12.62 3.63 0.12
N ARG A 136 13.76 3.87 0.77
CA ARG A 136 15.04 4.10 0.10
C ARG A 136 15.75 2.81 -0.32
N ASN A 137 15.39 1.68 0.27
CA ASN A 137 16.09 0.42 0.04
C ASN A 137 15.62 -0.24 -1.27
N PRO A 138 16.45 -0.26 -2.34
CA PRO A 138 16.04 -0.88 -3.61
C PRO A 138 15.72 -2.37 -3.51
N ALA A 139 16.24 -3.05 -2.46
CA ALA A 139 15.92 -4.46 -2.22
C ALA A 139 14.43 -4.70 -1.90
N ASN A 140 13.72 -3.67 -1.45
CA ASN A 140 12.29 -3.75 -1.14
C ASN A 140 11.40 -3.44 -2.34
N PHE A 141 11.94 -2.85 -3.40
CA PHE A 141 11.13 -2.45 -4.55
C PHE A 141 10.55 -3.67 -5.27
N GLY A 142 9.26 -3.59 -5.63
CA GLY A 142 8.63 -4.54 -6.54
C GLY A 142 9.16 -4.36 -7.98
N ILE A 143 8.90 -5.35 -8.85
CA ILE A 143 9.35 -5.30 -10.24
C ILE A 143 8.90 -4.03 -10.95
N ALA A 144 7.60 -3.69 -10.82
CA ALA A 144 7.05 -2.50 -11.45
C ALA A 144 7.71 -1.22 -10.94
N LYS A 145 7.83 -1.06 -9.61
CA LYS A 145 8.52 0.10 -9.02
C LYS A 145 9.98 0.16 -9.46
N SER A 146 10.71 -0.96 -9.43
CA SER A 146 12.09 -1.00 -9.89
C SER A 146 12.22 -0.58 -11.36
N PHE A 147 11.28 -1.00 -12.20
CA PHE A 147 11.25 -0.61 -13.61
C PHE A 147 11.06 0.89 -13.79
N VAL A 148 10.09 1.47 -13.06
CA VAL A 148 9.82 2.92 -13.09
C VAL A 148 11.04 3.71 -12.58
N MET A 149 11.58 3.35 -11.42
CA MET A 149 12.74 4.03 -10.83
C MET A 149 13.97 3.97 -11.75
N MET A 150 14.25 2.82 -12.38
CA MET A 150 15.34 2.70 -13.35
C MET A 150 15.11 3.57 -14.59
N GLY A 151 13.87 3.72 -15.05
CA GLY A 151 13.53 4.61 -16.16
C GLY A 151 13.79 6.07 -15.81
N GLN A 152 13.33 6.49 -14.62
CA GLN A 152 13.56 7.86 -14.11
C GLN A 152 15.06 8.16 -13.94
N GLU A 153 15.84 7.25 -13.36
CA GLU A 153 17.29 7.40 -13.21
C GLU A 153 18.02 7.57 -14.56
N ARG A 154 17.41 7.08 -15.66
CA ARG A 154 17.94 7.23 -17.01
C ARG A 154 17.36 8.41 -17.78
N GLY A 155 16.53 9.23 -17.13
CA GLY A 155 15.99 10.46 -17.66
C GLY A 155 14.70 10.31 -18.47
N PHE A 156 14.01 9.17 -18.40
CA PHE A 156 12.71 8.99 -18.99
C PHE A 156 11.61 9.53 -18.07
N ASP A 157 10.64 10.25 -18.63
CA ASP A 157 9.42 10.67 -17.94
C ASP A 157 8.45 9.48 -17.86
N MET A 158 8.44 8.79 -16.72
CA MET A 158 7.61 7.61 -16.50
C MET A 158 6.12 7.91 -16.32
N THR A 159 5.72 9.19 -16.42
CA THR A 159 4.31 9.62 -16.49
C THR A 159 3.84 9.78 -17.95
N SER A 160 4.75 9.85 -18.91
CA SER A 160 4.52 9.91 -20.35
C SER A 160 4.42 8.50 -20.95
N GLU A 161 3.36 8.22 -21.71
CA GLU A 161 3.22 6.95 -22.43
C GLU A 161 4.35 6.75 -23.46
N GLU A 162 4.77 7.83 -24.13
CA GLU A 162 5.85 7.79 -25.12
C GLU A 162 7.18 7.39 -24.49
N ASP A 163 7.56 8.06 -23.39
CA ASP A 163 8.80 7.76 -22.67
C ASP A 163 8.77 6.38 -21.99
N MET A 164 7.61 5.97 -21.46
CA MET A 164 7.44 4.64 -20.91
C MET A 164 7.66 3.56 -21.96
N ASN A 165 7.14 3.74 -23.18
CA ASN A 165 7.33 2.82 -24.30
C ASN A 165 8.80 2.83 -24.77
N ALA A 166 9.43 4.00 -24.85
CA ALA A 166 10.85 4.14 -25.19
C ALA A 166 11.76 3.44 -24.16
N TRP A 167 11.46 3.64 -22.88
CA TRP A 167 12.16 2.94 -21.81
C TRP A 167 11.95 1.42 -21.87
N MET A 168 10.72 0.96 -22.10
CA MET A 168 10.45 -0.47 -22.24
C MET A 168 11.24 -1.09 -23.38
N ALA A 169 11.34 -0.42 -24.53
CA ALA A 169 12.13 -0.88 -25.68
C ALA A 169 13.62 -0.92 -25.34
N THR A 170 14.14 0.11 -24.69
CA THR A 170 15.55 0.20 -24.22
C THR A 170 15.87 -0.93 -23.25
N TYR A 171 15.03 -1.13 -22.23
CA TYR A 171 15.21 -2.17 -21.23
C TYR A 171 15.22 -3.58 -21.84
N ASN A 172 14.29 -3.86 -22.77
CA ASN A 172 14.25 -5.15 -23.48
C ASN A 172 15.48 -5.37 -24.37
N ALA A 173 15.99 -4.33 -25.03
CA ALA A 173 17.23 -4.41 -25.82
C ALA A 173 18.46 -4.70 -24.93
N GLU A 174 18.54 -4.05 -23.77
CA GLU A 174 19.60 -4.31 -22.78
C GLU A 174 19.55 -5.74 -22.23
N LEU A 175 18.34 -6.23 -21.90
CA LEU A 175 18.16 -7.62 -21.47
C LEU A 175 18.63 -8.62 -22.53
N ALA A 176 18.29 -8.36 -23.80
CA ALA A 176 18.73 -9.20 -24.93
C ALA A 176 20.24 -9.18 -25.11
N ALA A 177 20.91 -8.08 -24.77
CA ALA A 177 22.36 -7.93 -24.79
C ALA A 177 23.06 -8.49 -23.54
N GLY A 178 22.34 -9.12 -22.61
CA GLY A 178 22.88 -9.65 -21.35
C GLY A 178 23.09 -8.59 -20.26
N GLY A 179 22.43 -7.46 -20.38
CA GLY A 179 22.45 -6.37 -19.39
C GLY A 179 21.77 -6.74 -18.06
N PRO A 180 21.86 -5.86 -17.05
CA PRO A 180 21.31 -6.11 -15.74
C PRO A 180 19.78 -6.23 -15.79
N ARG A 181 19.25 -7.30 -15.20
CA ARG A 181 17.79 -7.49 -15.05
C ARG A 181 17.31 -7.05 -13.68
N ILE A 182 16.05 -6.60 -13.63
CA ILE A 182 15.36 -6.37 -12.37
C ILE A 182 15.24 -7.72 -11.64
N PRO A 183 15.77 -7.86 -10.41
CA PRO A 183 15.71 -9.11 -9.67
C PRO A 183 14.25 -9.52 -9.40
N LEU A 184 13.92 -10.80 -9.59
CA LEU A 184 12.59 -11.31 -9.29
C LEU A 184 12.34 -11.32 -7.77
N PRO A 185 11.08 -11.16 -7.33
CA PRO A 185 10.71 -11.30 -5.92
C PRO A 185 11.18 -12.66 -5.38
N GLY A 186 12.07 -12.64 -4.36
CA GLY A 186 12.66 -13.84 -3.75
C GLY A 186 14.10 -14.14 -4.15
N GLU A 187 14.66 -13.47 -5.15
CA GLU A 187 16.09 -13.49 -5.46
C GLU A 187 16.88 -12.48 -4.61
N ARG A 188 16.17 -11.63 -3.88
CA ARG A 188 16.74 -10.58 -3.01
C ARG A 188 16.97 -11.13 -1.60
N SER A 189 18.00 -10.64 -0.95
CA SER A 189 18.62 -11.03 0.35
C SER A 189 17.81 -11.83 1.39
N PRO A 190 18.47 -12.62 2.25
CA PRO A 190 17.83 -13.57 3.20
C PRO A 190 16.85 -12.97 4.22
N GLY A 191 16.93 -11.67 4.50
CA GLY A 191 16.02 -10.98 5.43
C GLY A 191 14.58 -10.86 4.93
N ALA A 192 14.38 -10.66 3.62
CA ALA A 192 13.07 -10.55 2.97
C ALA A 192 12.30 -11.89 2.90
N ARG A 193 12.96 -13.03 3.14
CA ARG A 193 12.37 -14.37 2.97
C ARG A 193 11.25 -14.71 3.94
N LYS A 194 11.23 -14.16 5.16
CA LYS A 194 10.26 -14.60 6.20
C LYS A 194 8.85 -14.04 5.98
N VAL A 195 8.73 -12.80 5.52
CA VAL A 195 7.45 -12.14 5.27
C VAL A 195 6.87 -12.57 3.93
N HIS A 196 7.68 -12.65 2.88
CA HIS A 196 7.29 -13.11 1.54
C HIS A 196 6.72 -14.55 1.51
N GLY A 197 7.11 -15.42 2.43
CA GLY A 197 6.62 -16.80 2.46
C GLY A 197 5.11 -16.90 2.72
N LYS A 198 4.55 -16.05 3.57
CA LYS A 198 3.12 -16.04 3.89
C LYS A 198 2.30 -15.44 2.75
N LEU A 199 2.73 -14.29 2.22
CA LEU A 199 2.05 -13.60 1.13
C LEU A 199 2.06 -14.42 -0.16
N ARG A 200 3.21 -15.01 -0.53
CA ARG A 200 3.35 -15.90 -1.68
C ARG A 200 2.45 -17.14 -1.58
N ARG A 201 2.30 -17.71 -0.38
CA ARG A 201 1.38 -18.85 -0.14
C ARG A 201 -0.07 -18.41 -0.29
N LYS A 202 -0.45 -17.21 0.17
CA LYS A 202 -1.78 -16.64 0.04
C LYS A 202 -2.10 -16.38 -1.44
N MET A 203 -1.24 -15.67 -2.18
CA MET A 203 -1.41 -15.40 -3.62
C MET A 203 -1.45 -16.68 -4.47
N ALA A 204 -0.60 -17.67 -4.18
CA ALA A 204 -0.63 -18.97 -4.87
C ALA A 204 -1.91 -19.74 -4.58
N ARG A 205 -2.47 -19.65 -3.38
CA ARG A 205 -3.74 -20.24 -3.00
C ARG A 205 -4.91 -19.58 -3.73
N GLU A 206 -4.90 -18.26 -3.85
CA GLU A 206 -5.90 -17.47 -4.57
C GLU A 206 -5.85 -17.70 -6.08
N SER A 207 -4.66 -17.76 -6.68
CA SER A 207 -4.47 -18.07 -8.10
C SER A 207 -4.99 -19.47 -8.44
N ARG A 208 -4.69 -20.48 -7.61
CA ARG A 208 -5.23 -21.85 -7.78
C ARG A 208 -6.75 -21.89 -7.66
N ARG A 209 -7.33 -21.07 -6.78
CA ARG A 209 -8.78 -20.97 -6.57
C ARG A 209 -9.49 -20.32 -7.75
N ARG A 210 -8.93 -19.23 -8.31
CA ARG A 210 -9.43 -18.60 -9.55
C ARG A 210 -9.40 -19.55 -10.74
N ASN A 211 -8.34 -20.34 -10.88
CA ASN A 211 -8.20 -21.30 -11.99
C ASN A 211 -9.14 -22.53 -11.85
N ARG A 212 -9.55 -22.91 -10.62
CA ARG A 212 -10.56 -23.95 -10.43
C ARG A 212 -11.99 -23.52 -10.74
N LYS A 213 -12.30 -22.23 -10.64
CA LYS A 213 -13.64 -21.67 -10.99
C LYS A 213 -13.82 -21.44 -12.49
N LYS A 214 -12.75 -21.54 -13.29
CA LYS A 214 -12.79 -21.39 -14.78
C LYS A 214 -12.89 -22.73 -15.52
N LYS A 215 -12.93 -23.86 -14.80
CA LYS A 215 -13.27 -25.20 -15.30
C LYS A 215 -14.66 -25.58 -14.79
#